data_ab0fd6fd9fd07a3f4f9b1c57f98b8f8d
#
_entry.id   ab0fd6fd9fd07a3f4f9b1c57f98b8f8d
#
_cell.length_a   1.000
_cell.length_b   1.000
_cell.length_c   1.000
_cell.angle_alpha   90.00
_cell.angle_beta   90.00
_cell.angle_gamma   90.00
#
_symmetry.space_group_name_H-M   'P 1'
#
loop_
_entity.id
_entity.type
_entity.pdbx_description
1 polymer ?
#
loop_
_entity_poly.entity_id
_entity_poly.type
_entity_poly.pdbx_seq_one_letter_code
_entity_poly.pdbx_strand_id
1 'polypeptide(L)'
;MVRRILVTGALGQIGSELVPALRRRYGVQRVVASDIRMPTAGAPDGPFEYLDCTHLRQIESVVRHHRIDTIYHLAALLSAVAEERPRTAWDVNMGGVYRVLEVARQHGCGVFHPSSIGAFGPNTPKEATPQDTLQRPTTMYGITKVSAELLCDYYTMRFGLDARGLRLPGLISSVALPGGGTTDYAVEAFYQAVRHRRYTCYLRSDTRLDMMYMPDAIRAMVEVMEADPSGLRHRNAFNVTAMSITPSELAEAIRSHPVSYT
;
A
#
# COMPACT_ATOMS: atom_id res chain seq x y z
N MET A 1 2.88 5.32 -23.82
CA MET A 1 3.62 6.51 -23.36
C MET A 1 4.65 6.09 -22.33
N VAL A 2 5.80 6.73 -22.30
CA VAL A 2 6.83 6.42 -21.30
C VAL A 2 6.52 7.19 -20.03
N ARG A 3 6.23 6.50 -18.94
CA ARG A 3 5.81 7.09 -17.65
C ARG A 3 6.99 7.68 -16.88
N ARG A 4 6.75 8.82 -16.20
CA ARG A 4 7.61 9.41 -15.16
C ARG A 4 6.88 9.31 -13.83
N ILE A 5 7.42 8.54 -12.93
CA ILE A 5 6.72 8.03 -11.76
C ILE A 5 7.30 8.65 -10.49
N LEU A 6 6.43 9.10 -9.60
CA LEU A 6 6.75 9.44 -8.22
C LEU A 6 6.17 8.35 -7.30
N VAL A 7 6.98 7.82 -6.39
CA VAL A 7 6.52 6.91 -5.34
C VAL A 7 6.74 7.59 -3.99
N THR A 8 5.68 7.90 -3.27
CA THR A 8 5.75 8.42 -1.90
C THR A 8 5.70 7.28 -0.89
N GLY A 9 6.37 7.42 0.26
CA GLY A 9 6.49 6.30 1.21
C GLY A 9 7.36 5.17 0.67
N ALA A 10 8.36 5.51 -0.14
CA ALA A 10 9.20 4.58 -0.89
C ALA A 10 10.07 3.68 0.00
N LEU A 11 10.34 4.08 1.24
CA LEU A 11 11.11 3.30 2.21
C LEU A 11 10.22 2.44 3.13
N GLY A 12 8.91 2.39 2.87
CA GLY A 12 7.97 1.49 3.52
C GLY A 12 7.98 0.08 2.95
N GLN A 13 7.19 -0.82 3.54
CA GLN A 13 7.12 -2.23 3.16
C GLN A 13 6.81 -2.42 1.65
N ILE A 14 5.75 -1.79 1.15
CA ILE A 14 5.40 -1.85 -0.28
C ILE A 14 6.45 -1.10 -1.13
N GLY A 15 6.83 0.09 -0.70
CA GLY A 15 7.72 0.96 -1.47
C GLY A 15 9.09 0.36 -1.73
N SER A 16 9.65 -0.35 -0.75
CA SER A 16 10.96 -1.01 -0.86
C SER A 16 11.04 -2.08 -1.97
N GLU A 17 9.90 -2.66 -2.34
CA GLU A 17 9.81 -3.65 -3.43
C GLU A 17 9.21 -3.05 -4.71
N LEU A 18 8.26 -2.12 -4.60
CA LEU A 18 7.63 -1.47 -5.77
C LEU A 18 8.62 -0.58 -6.53
N VAL A 19 9.44 0.22 -5.84
CA VAL A 19 10.40 1.11 -6.50
C VAL A 19 11.38 0.34 -7.40
N PRO A 20 12.07 -0.73 -6.93
CA PRO A 20 12.91 -1.53 -7.80
C PRO A 20 12.14 -2.17 -8.97
N ALA A 21 10.90 -2.63 -8.75
CA ALA A 21 10.08 -3.21 -9.80
C ALA A 21 9.74 -2.18 -10.90
N LEU A 22 9.33 -0.97 -10.50
CA LEU A 22 9.06 0.12 -11.45
C LEU A 22 10.33 0.57 -12.17
N ARG A 23 11.48 0.66 -11.49
CA ARG A 23 12.77 1.00 -12.10
C ARG A 23 13.22 -0.01 -13.15
N ARG A 24 13.03 -1.31 -12.90
CA ARG A 24 13.29 -2.36 -13.90
C ARG A 24 12.38 -2.22 -15.13
N ARG A 25 11.11 -1.84 -14.92
CA ARG A 25 10.10 -1.77 -15.99
C ARG A 25 10.20 -0.50 -16.83
N TYR A 26 10.40 0.65 -16.18
CA TYR A 26 10.33 1.96 -16.85
C TYR A 26 11.67 2.67 -16.98
N GLY A 27 12.71 2.16 -16.31
CA GLY A 27 14.05 2.75 -16.27
C GLY A 27 14.31 3.53 -14.98
N VAL A 28 15.53 3.41 -14.46
CA VAL A 28 15.95 3.94 -13.15
C VAL A 28 15.68 5.44 -13.01
N GLN A 29 16.05 6.24 -14.01
CA GLN A 29 15.93 7.70 -14.00
C GLN A 29 14.49 8.23 -14.15
N ARG A 30 13.54 7.35 -14.35
CA ARG A 30 12.11 7.70 -14.53
C ARG A 30 11.27 7.46 -13.31
N VAL A 31 11.83 6.86 -12.27
CA VAL A 31 11.14 6.53 -11.03
C VAL A 31 11.81 7.25 -9.87
N VAL A 32 11.20 8.32 -9.45
CA VAL A 32 11.60 9.10 -8.27
C VAL A 32 11.00 8.45 -7.03
N ALA A 33 11.86 7.95 -6.16
CA ALA A 33 11.46 7.49 -4.83
C ALA A 33 11.39 8.69 -3.88
N SER A 34 10.43 8.71 -2.96
CA SER A 34 10.39 9.75 -1.93
C SER A 34 9.85 9.24 -0.60
N ASP A 35 10.38 9.79 0.49
CA ASP A 35 9.98 9.46 1.87
C ASP A 35 10.33 10.65 2.78
N ILE A 36 9.74 10.68 3.98
CA ILE A 36 10.15 11.61 5.06
C ILE A 36 11.43 11.15 5.77
N ARG A 37 11.90 9.97 5.49
CA ARG A 37 13.17 9.43 5.97
C ARG A 37 14.18 9.47 4.84
N MET A 38 15.45 9.60 5.17
CA MET A 38 16.53 9.46 4.18
C MET A 38 16.89 7.98 4.02
N PRO A 39 17.20 7.54 2.79
CA PRO A 39 17.67 6.18 2.58
C PRO A 39 19.01 5.95 3.29
N THR A 40 19.20 4.76 3.83
CA THR A 40 20.49 4.33 4.39
C THR A 40 21.53 4.05 3.29
N ALA A 41 22.81 4.02 3.66
CA ALA A 41 23.86 3.63 2.73
C ALA A 41 23.55 2.25 2.09
N GLY A 42 23.69 2.15 0.77
CA GLY A 42 23.34 0.94 0.00
C GLY A 42 21.88 0.91 -0.51
N ALA A 43 21.14 2.01 -0.39
CA ALA A 43 19.83 2.12 -1.02
C ALA A 43 19.93 1.96 -2.56
N PRO A 44 18.88 1.43 -3.22
CA PRO A 44 18.89 1.24 -4.66
C PRO A 44 19.18 2.52 -5.43
N ASP A 45 20.03 2.43 -6.45
CA ASP A 45 20.38 3.54 -7.34
C ASP A 45 19.14 4.22 -7.95
N GLY A 46 19.22 5.55 -8.12
CA GLY A 46 18.22 6.34 -8.82
C GLY A 46 17.76 7.55 -8.04
N PRO A 47 16.91 8.41 -8.66
CA PRO A 47 16.47 9.64 -8.04
C PRO A 47 15.70 9.38 -6.73
N PHE A 48 16.01 10.19 -5.72
CA PHE A 48 15.33 10.20 -4.42
C PHE A 48 15.08 11.64 -3.97
N GLU A 49 13.89 11.91 -3.43
CA GLU A 49 13.50 13.20 -2.90
C GLU A 49 13.01 13.04 -1.45
N TYR A 50 13.48 13.91 -0.55
CA TYR A 50 12.84 14.09 0.74
C TYR A 50 11.48 14.75 0.52
N LEU A 51 10.40 14.10 0.96
CA LEU A 51 9.04 14.59 0.73
C LEU A 51 8.12 14.26 1.89
N ASP A 52 7.57 15.29 2.51
CA ASP A 52 6.47 15.19 3.46
C ASP A 52 5.14 15.48 2.73
N CYS A 53 4.29 14.45 2.63
CA CYS A 53 2.99 14.55 1.96
C CYS A 53 1.99 15.48 2.66
N THR A 54 2.29 15.93 3.87
CA THR A 54 1.49 16.95 4.55
C THR A 54 1.79 18.38 4.04
N HIS A 55 2.78 18.54 3.16
CA HIS A 55 3.19 19.83 2.59
C HIS A 55 2.94 19.88 1.07
N LEU A 56 1.83 20.50 0.66
CA LEU A 56 1.41 20.57 -0.75
C LEU A 56 2.51 21.12 -1.67
N ARG A 57 3.23 22.18 -1.25
CA ARG A 57 4.31 22.78 -2.06
C ARG A 57 5.48 21.83 -2.32
N GLN A 58 5.77 20.91 -1.40
CA GLN A 58 6.82 19.91 -1.61
C GLN A 58 6.40 18.91 -2.70
N ILE A 59 5.16 18.42 -2.64
CA ILE A 59 4.62 17.50 -3.66
C ILE A 59 4.65 18.18 -5.03
N GLU A 60 4.14 19.41 -5.12
CA GLU A 60 4.10 20.18 -6.36
C GLU A 60 5.50 20.44 -6.93
N SER A 61 6.47 20.82 -6.10
CA SER A 61 7.85 21.02 -6.50
C SER A 61 8.47 19.78 -7.13
N VAL A 62 8.31 18.62 -6.49
CA VAL A 62 8.82 17.33 -7.00
C VAL A 62 8.14 16.96 -8.32
N VAL A 63 6.82 17.08 -8.39
CA VAL A 63 6.05 16.76 -9.61
C VAL A 63 6.51 17.61 -10.79
N ARG A 64 6.70 18.91 -10.58
CA ARG A 64 7.16 19.83 -11.63
C ARG A 64 8.61 19.59 -12.03
N HIS A 65 9.52 19.47 -11.05
CA HIS A 65 10.96 19.29 -11.28
C HIS A 65 11.24 18.04 -12.11
N HIS A 66 10.62 16.91 -11.75
CA HIS A 66 10.81 15.63 -12.42
C HIS A 66 9.82 15.39 -13.56
N ARG A 67 8.89 16.33 -13.84
CA ARG A 67 7.83 16.19 -14.87
C ARG A 67 7.04 14.89 -14.69
N ILE A 68 6.61 14.63 -13.47
CA ILE A 68 5.86 13.42 -13.10
C ILE A 68 4.50 13.39 -13.82
N ASP A 69 4.13 12.22 -14.33
CA ASP A 69 2.82 11.94 -14.92
C ASP A 69 2.02 10.87 -14.17
N THR A 70 2.66 10.18 -13.23
CA THR A 70 2.04 9.09 -12.46
C THR A 70 2.57 9.11 -11.02
N ILE A 71 1.66 9.06 -10.03
CA ILE A 71 2.00 9.06 -8.61
C ILE A 71 1.50 7.76 -7.96
N TYR A 72 2.40 6.98 -7.37
CA TYR A 72 2.05 5.91 -6.44
C TYR A 72 2.14 6.46 -5.02
N HIS A 73 1.00 6.78 -4.43
CA HIS A 73 0.92 7.38 -3.10
C HIS A 73 0.81 6.30 -2.02
N LEU A 74 1.95 5.87 -1.48
CA LEU A 74 2.03 4.81 -0.46
C LEU A 74 2.22 5.36 0.97
N ALA A 75 2.55 6.65 1.11
CA ALA A 75 2.79 7.27 2.41
C ALA A 75 1.53 7.24 3.28
N ALA A 76 1.59 6.53 4.39
CA ALA A 76 0.50 6.41 5.35
C ALA A 76 1.01 5.94 6.71
N LEU A 77 0.29 6.26 7.78
CA LEU A 77 0.42 5.61 9.08
C LEU A 77 -0.47 4.35 9.10
N LEU A 78 0.12 3.22 9.50
CA LEU A 78 -0.55 1.92 9.56
C LEU A 78 -1.45 1.78 10.79
N SER A 79 -2.19 0.67 10.86
CA SER A 79 -3.30 0.48 11.79
C SER A 79 -2.95 0.69 13.25
N ALA A 80 -1.88 0.07 13.77
CA ALA A 80 -1.51 0.22 15.19
C ALA A 80 -1.12 1.68 15.51
N VAL A 81 -0.26 2.29 14.69
CA VAL A 81 0.17 3.69 14.88
C VAL A 81 -1.01 4.67 14.72
N ALA A 82 -1.95 4.35 13.83
CA ALA A 82 -3.13 5.19 13.62
C ALA A 82 -4.06 5.22 14.84
N GLU A 83 -4.18 4.09 15.56
CA GLU A 83 -4.94 4.05 16.82
C GLU A 83 -4.22 4.79 17.96
N GLU A 84 -2.90 4.69 18.04
CA GLU A 84 -2.12 5.43 19.04
C GLU A 84 -2.12 6.95 18.79
N ARG A 85 -2.16 7.38 17.52
CA ARG A 85 -2.03 8.77 17.09
C ARG A 85 -3.10 9.16 16.07
N PRO A 86 -4.40 9.14 16.43
CA PRO A 86 -5.50 9.28 15.47
C PRO A 86 -5.50 10.62 14.74
N ARG A 87 -5.12 11.72 15.42
CA ARG A 87 -5.02 13.03 14.79
C ARG A 87 -3.93 13.06 13.73
N THR A 88 -2.73 12.56 14.05
CA THR A 88 -1.62 12.49 13.08
C THR A 88 -1.97 11.56 11.92
N ALA A 89 -2.65 10.44 12.20
CA ALA A 89 -3.12 9.54 11.16
C ALA A 89 -4.09 10.22 10.20
N TRP A 90 -5.02 11.02 10.71
CA TRP A 90 -5.90 11.82 9.88
C TRP A 90 -5.14 12.80 9.00
N ASP A 91 -4.22 13.59 9.59
CA ASP A 91 -3.46 14.60 8.86
C ASP A 91 -2.57 14.00 7.77
N VAL A 92 -1.95 12.83 8.03
CA VAL A 92 -1.10 12.13 7.07
C VAL A 92 -1.94 11.37 6.04
N ASN A 93 -2.86 10.49 6.49
CA ASN A 93 -3.56 9.59 5.59
C ASN A 93 -4.62 10.33 4.74
N MET A 94 -5.37 11.25 5.33
CA MET A 94 -6.39 12.02 4.61
C MET A 94 -5.83 13.30 4.01
N GLY A 95 -5.12 14.08 4.82
CA GLY A 95 -4.51 15.32 4.35
C GLY A 95 -3.47 15.08 3.26
N GLY A 96 -2.69 14.00 3.36
CA GLY A 96 -1.73 13.59 2.34
C GLY A 96 -2.42 13.21 1.03
N VAL A 97 -3.41 12.32 1.08
CA VAL A 97 -4.19 11.92 -0.10
C VAL A 97 -4.83 13.13 -0.79
N TYR A 98 -5.51 13.99 -0.01
CA TYR A 98 -6.14 15.20 -0.56
C TYR A 98 -5.14 16.07 -1.32
N ARG A 99 -3.95 16.33 -0.75
CA ARG A 99 -2.92 17.15 -1.40
C ARG A 99 -2.33 16.50 -2.64
N VAL A 100 -2.13 15.17 -2.61
CA VAL A 100 -1.67 14.44 -3.79
C VAL A 100 -2.69 14.49 -4.93
N LEU A 101 -3.98 14.31 -4.62
CA LEU A 101 -5.05 14.41 -5.62
C LEU A 101 -5.17 15.83 -6.20
N GLU A 102 -5.02 16.88 -5.37
CA GLU A 102 -5.01 18.27 -5.86
C GLU A 102 -3.83 18.56 -6.79
N VAL A 103 -2.62 18.14 -6.42
CA VAL A 103 -1.44 18.33 -7.29
C VAL A 103 -1.59 17.48 -8.56
N ALA A 104 -2.05 16.24 -8.45
CA ALA A 104 -2.28 15.38 -9.60
C ALA A 104 -3.30 15.99 -10.58
N ARG A 105 -4.41 16.54 -10.06
CA ARG A 105 -5.42 17.24 -10.87
C ARG A 105 -4.83 18.46 -11.59
N GLN A 106 -4.02 19.27 -10.93
CA GLN A 106 -3.42 20.48 -11.49
C GLN A 106 -2.37 20.18 -12.57
N HIS A 107 -1.66 19.06 -12.43
CA HIS A 107 -0.55 18.69 -13.31
C HIS A 107 -0.88 17.53 -14.28
N GLY A 108 -2.11 17.03 -14.28
CA GLY A 108 -2.53 15.95 -15.18
C GLY A 108 -1.89 14.59 -14.90
N CYS A 109 -1.56 14.30 -13.62
CA CYS A 109 -0.97 13.02 -13.23
C CYS A 109 -2.05 11.97 -12.95
N GLY A 110 -1.80 10.71 -13.33
CA GLY A 110 -2.55 9.58 -12.78
C GLY A 110 -2.11 9.27 -11.34
N VAL A 111 -3.01 8.75 -10.53
CA VAL A 111 -2.73 8.41 -9.11
C VAL A 111 -3.10 6.96 -8.83
N PHE A 112 -2.16 6.23 -8.22
CA PHE A 112 -2.45 4.98 -7.52
C PHE A 112 -2.45 5.24 -6.01
N HIS A 113 -3.55 4.87 -5.34
CA HIS A 113 -3.63 4.91 -3.87
C HIS A 113 -4.07 3.54 -3.32
N PRO A 114 -3.25 2.86 -2.51
CA PRO A 114 -3.64 1.57 -1.94
C PRO A 114 -4.69 1.75 -0.84
N SER A 115 -5.84 1.09 -1.01
CA SER A 115 -6.76 0.81 0.07
C SER A 115 -6.39 -0.51 0.76
N SER A 116 -7.24 -1.02 1.62
CA SER A 116 -6.97 -2.19 2.46
C SER A 116 -8.27 -2.91 2.82
N ILE A 117 -8.17 -4.20 3.14
CA ILE A 117 -9.26 -4.93 3.82
C ILE A 117 -9.65 -4.26 5.15
N GLY A 118 -8.78 -3.42 5.74
CA GLY A 118 -9.12 -2.57 6.89
C GLY A 118 -10.24 -1.56 6.62
N ALA A 119 -10.61 -1.30 5.37
CA ALA A 119 -11.78 -0.50 4.99
C ALA A 119 -13.12 -1.19 5.29
N PHE A 120 -13.09 -2.51 5.49
CA PHE A 120 -14.28 -3.25 5.87
C PHE A 120 -14.55 -3.15 7.38
N GLY A 121 -15.82 -3.29 7.74
CA GLY A 121 -16.27 -3.22 9.15
C GLY A 121 -16.84 -4.55 9.66
N PRO A 122 -17.22 -4.60 10.94
CA PRO A 122 -17.75 -5.81 11.56
C PRO A 122 -18.97 -6.42 10.84
N ASN A 123 -19.78 -5.57 10.19
CA ASN A 123 -21.01 -5.95 9.49
C ASN A 123 -20.81 -6.19 7.98
N THR A 124 -19.59 -6.06 7.48
CA THR A 124 -19.27 -6.45 6.10
C THR A 124 -19.31 -7.97 5.98
N PRO A 125 -19.92 -8.55 4.94
CA PRO A 125 -19.84 -10.00 4.69
C PRO A 125 -18.38 -10.48 4.69
N LYS A 126 -18.09 -11.51 5.48
CA LYS A 126 -16.71 -12.00 5.65
C LYS A 126 -16.30 -13.01 4.58
N GLU A 127 -17.26 -13.71 3.99
CA GLU A 127 -17.05 -14.68 2.94
C GLU A 127 -17.56 -14.12 1.61
N ALA A 128 -16.77 -14.30 0.55
CA ALA A 128 -17.05 -13.79 -0.79
C ALA A 128 -17.48 -12.30 -0.79
N THR A 129 -16.74 -11.48 -0.04
CA THR A 129 -17.03 -10.05 0.15
C THR A 129 -17.30 -9.37 -1.19
N PRO A 130 -18.52 -8.83 -1.44
CA PRO A 130 -18.82 -8.16 -2.68
C PRO A 130 -17.93 -6.94 -2.90
N GLN A 131 -17.70 -6.58 -4.17
CA GLN A 131 -16.96 -5.37 -4.54
C GLN A 131 -17.65 -4.13 -3.97
N ASP A 132 -18.97 -4.04 -4.16
CA ASP A 132 -19.82 -2.99 -3.60
C ASP A 132 -20.50 -3.56 -2.35
N THR A 133 -20.07 -3.13 -1.19
CA THR A 133 -20.53 -3.64 0.10
C THR A 133 -20.51 -2.56 1.18
N LEU A 134 -21.15 -2.87 2.31
CA LEU A 134 -21.16 -1.97 3.46
C LEU A 134 -19.76 -1.84 4.06
N GLN A 135 -19.23 -0.63 4.06
CA GLN A 135 -17.97 -0.27 4.70
C GLN A 135 -18.24 0.62 5.92
N ARG A 136 -18.15 0.04 7.11
CA ARG A 136 -18.28 0.76 8.40
C ARG A 136 -17.17 0.30 9.35
N PRO A 137 -15.89 0.62 9.01
CA PRO A 137 -14.77 0.29 9.88
C PRO A 137 -14.90 0.99 11.23
N THR A 138 -14.31 0.38 12.25
CA THR A 138 -14.32 0.90 13.63
C THR A 138 -12.94 1.40 14.06
N THR A 139 -11.96 1.39 13.15
CA THR A 139 -10.59 1.85 13.40
C THR A 139 -10.32 3.15 12.66
N MET A 140 -9.45 4.00 13.21
CA MET A 140 -9.01 5.25 12.54
C MET A 140 -8.40 4.95 11.18
N TYR A 141 -7.55 3.91 11.09
CA TYR A 141 -6.96 3.48 9.83
C TYR A 141 -8.04 3.13 8.78
N GLY A 142 -9.00 2.29 9.16
CA GLY A 142 -10.10 1.90 8.27
C GLY A 142 -10.94 3.09 7.82
N ILE A 143 -11.26 4.01 8.73
CA ILE A 143 -11.99 5.25 8.43
C ILE A 143 -11.23 6.06 7.38
N THR A 144 -9.90 6.24 7.55
CA THR A 144 -9.11 6.98 6.57
C THR A 144 -9.05 6.27 5.21
N LYS A 145 -9.03 4.93 5.17
CA LYS A 145 -9.05 4.18 3.91
C LYS A 145 -10.37 4.34 3.16
N VAL A 146 -11.52 4.19 3.82
CA VAL A 146 -12.84 4.42 3.20
C VAL A 146 -12.97 5.86 2.70
N SER A 147 -12.57 6.83 3.52
CA SER A 147 -12.63 8.25 3.14
C SER A 147 -11.74 8.55 1.93
N ALA A 148 -10.55 7.93 1.85
CA ALA A 148 -9.67 8.06 0.69
C ALA A 148 -10.25 7.42 -0.57
N GLU A 149 -10.89 6.25 -0.47
CA GLU A 149 -11.62 5.63 -1.59
C GLU A 149 -12.68 6.59 -2.15
N LEU A 150 -13.55 7.10 -1.28
CA LEU A 150 -14.61 8.03 -1.67
C LEU A 150 -14.05 9.34 -2.26
N LEU A 151 -12.93 9.81 -1.75
CA LEU A 151 -12.26 11.00 -2.26
C LEU A 151 -11.68 10.75 -3.67
N CYS A 152 -11.04 9.60 -3.91
CA CYS A 152 -10.57 9.21 -5.23
C CYS A 152 -11.71 9.12 -6.24
N ASP A 153 -12.84 8.51 -5.86
CA ASP A 153 -14.03 8.43 -6.71
C ASP A 153 -14.61 9.81 -7.02
N TYR A 154 -14.67 10.70 -6.01
CA TYR A 154 -15.11 12.08 -6.22
C TYR A 154 -14.22 12.82 -7.21
N TYR A 155 -12.87 12.71 -7.09
CA TYR A 155 -11.96 13.35 -8.02
C TYR A 155 -12.06 12.79 -9.43
N THR A 156 -12.29 11.50 -9.56
CA THR A 156 -12.53 10.86 -10.87
C THR A 156 -13.81 11.38 -11.51
N MET A 157 -14.93 11.38 -10.77
CA MET A 157 -16.22 11.82 -11.28
C MET A 157 -16.27 13.31 -11.56
N ARG A 158 -15.71 14.13 -10.67
CA ARG A 158 -15.84 15.59 -10.73
C ARG A 158 -14.85 16.24 -11.67
N PHE A 159 -13.63 15.70 -11.75
CA PHE A 159 -12.51 16.33 -12.44
C PHE A 159 -11.90 15.45 -13.55
N GLY A 160 -12.38 14.23 -13.73
CA GLY A 160 -11.83 13.29 -14.71
C GLY A 160 -10.42 12.79 -14.34
N LEU A 161 -10.02 12.90 -13.07
CA LEU A 161 -8.72 12.43 -12.61
C LEU A 161 -8.65 10.89 -12.71
N ASP A 162 -7.59 10.35 -13.29
CA ASP A 162 -7.33 8.91 -13.28
C ASP A 162 -6.76 8.48 -11.93
N ALA A 163 -7.65 8.25 -10.95
CA ALA A 163 -7.32 7.78 -9.61
C ALA A 163 -7.73 6.32 -9.48
N ARG A 164 -6.74 5.44 -9.26
CA ARG A 164 -6.92 3.99 -9.17
C ARG A 164 -6.43 3.43 -7.84
N GLY A 165 -7.00 2.31 -7.40
CA GLY A 165 -6.60 1.69 -6.15
C GLY A 165 -7.06 0.26 -5.99
N LEU A 166 -6.41 -0.46 -5.10
CA LEU A 166 -6.70 -1.84 -4.72
C LEU A 166 -6.95 -1.90 -3.21
N ARG A 167 -7.93 -2.68 -2.77
CA ARG A 167 -8.09 -3.08 -1.36
C ARG A 167 -7.17 -4.26 -1.12
N LEU A 168 -5.97 -3.95 -0.65
CA LEU A 168 -4.94 -4.97 -0.41
C LEU A 168 -5.25 -5.78 0.84
N PRO A 169 -5.04 -7.10 0.81
CA PRO A 169 -5.07 -7.96 1.99
C PRO A 169 -3.79 -7.78 2.83
N GLY A 170 -3.55 -8.65 3.81
CA GLY A 170 -2.27 -8.74 4.48
C GLY A 170 -1.16 -9.08 3.49
N LEU A 171 -0.05 -8.36 3.54
CA LEU A 171 1.06 -8.55 2.61
C LEU A 171 2.21 -9.30 3.28
N ILE A 172 2.65 -10.38 2.62
CA ILE A 172 3.81 -11.17 3.04
C ILE A 172 5.02 -10.71 2.20
N SER A 173 5.95 -10.03 2.85
CA SER A 173 7.18 -9.49 2.26
C SER A 173 8.40 -10.17 2.87
N SER A 174 9.45 -10.37 2.08
CA SER A 174 10.76 -10.87 2.54
C SER A 174 11.86 -9.80 2.55
N VAL A 175 11.56 -8.59 2.05
CA VAL A 175 12.58 -7.52 1.87
C VAL A 175 12.57 -6.54 3.04
N ALA A 176 11.41 -6.09 3.48
CA ALA A 176 11.29 -5.14 4.57
C ALA A 176 10.55 -5.76 5.76
N LEU A 177 11.00 -5.40 6.96
CA LEU A 177 10.30 -5.76 8.19
C LEU A 177 8.92 -5.10 8.23
N PRO A 178 7.96 -5.73 8.91
CA PRO A 178 6.63 -5.18 9.13
C PRO A 178 6.65 -3.81 9.80
N GLY A 179 5.66 -2.98 9.45
CA GLY A 179 5.57 -1.59 9.89
C GLY A 179 4.50 -1.28 10.95
N GLY A 180 3.91 -2.27 11.61
CA GLY A 180 2.84 -2.10 12.60
C GLY A 180 1.44 -2.31 12.04
N GLY A 181 1.28 -3.23 11.10
CA GLY A 181 -0.02 -3.71 10.60
C GLY A 181 -0.57 -4.88 11.40
N THR A 182 -1.89 -5.06 11.42
CA THR A 182 -2.54 -6.18 12.12
C THR A 182 -2.25 -7.55 11.50
N THR A 183 -1.75 -7.58 10.26
CA THR A 183 -1.39 -8.78 9.51
C THR A 183 0.10 -9.11 9.55
N ASP A 184 0.88 -8.32 10.26
CA ASP A 184 2.35 -8.43 10.33
C ASP A 184 2.82 -9.74 10.95
N TYR A 185 1.95 -10.42 11.73
CA TYR A 185 2.23 -11.75 12.29
C TYR A 185 2.69 -12.75 11.22
N ALA A 186 2.16 -12.63 10.01
CA ALA A 186 2.48 -13.55 8.92
C ALA A 186 3.93 -13.41 8.44
N VAL A 187 4.51 -12.23 8.55
CA VAL A 187 5.93 -12.00 8.26
C VAL A 187 6.79 -12.30 9.48
N GLU A 188 6.38 -11.82 10.65
CA GLU A 188 7.08 -12.04 11.93
C GLU A 188 7.28 -13.53 12.22
N ALA A 189 6.28 -14.36 11.94
CA ALA A 189 6.35 -15.80 12.18
C ALA A 189 7.54 -16.45 11.48
N PHE A 190 7.84 -16.06 10.22
CA PHE A 190 9.00 -16.58 9.50
C PHE A 190 10.32 -16.09 10.13
N TYR A 191 10.44 -14.79 10.42
CA TYR A 191 11.67 -14.24 11.02
C TYR A 191 11.95 -14.85 12.39
N GLN A 192 10.93 -15.01 13.23
CA GLN A 192 11.07 -15.58 14.57
C GLN A 192 11.34 -17.09 14.52
N ALA A 193 10.70 -17.81 13.60
CA ALA A 193 10.96 -19.23 13.38
C ALA A 193 12.42 -19.46 12.98
N VAL A 194 12.96 -18.65 12.08
CA VAL A 194 14.37 -18.71 11.66
C VAL A 194 15.33 -18.36 12.80
N ARG A 195 15.08 -17.25 13.52
CA ARG A 195 16.01 -16.73 14.54
C ARG A 195 15.94 -17.49 15.85
N HIS A 196 14.73 -17.84 16.29
CA HIS A 196 14.47 -18.31 17.65
C HIS A 196 13.80 -19.68 17.72
N ARG A 197 13.40 -20.26 16.59
CA ARG A 197 12.60 -21.50 16.49
C ARG A 197 11.31 -21.44 17.30
N ARG A 198 10.84 -20.25 17.61
CA ARG A 198 9.65 -20.01 18.43
C ARG A 198 9.03 -18.66 18.03
N TYR A 199 7.69 -18.65 17.91
CA TYR A 199 6.89 -17.44 17.77
C TYR A 199 5.60 -17.58 18.56
N THR A 200 5.17 -16.52 19.23
CA THR A 200 3.87 -16.44 19.89
C THR A 200 3.01 -15.46 19.09
N CYS A 201 2.05 -15.98 18.33
CA CYS A 201 1.12 -15.17 17.57
C CYS A 201 0.12 -14.49 18.51
N TYR A 202 -0.14 -13.20 18.30
CA TYR A 202 -1.11 -12.42 19.05
C TYR A 202 -2.56 -12.62 18.58
N LEU A 203 -2.77 -13.32 17.47
CA LEU A 203 -4.09 -13.70 16.99
C LEU A 203 -4.49 -15.09 17.49
N ARG A 204 -5.79 -15.33 17.54
CA ARG A 204 -6.32 -16.69 17.76
C ARG A 204 -5.91 -17.59 16.59
N SER A 205 -5.68 -18.87 16.91
CA SER A 205 -5.21 -19.87 15.93
C SER A 205 -6.16 -20.08 14.74
N ASP A 206 -7.45 -19.81 14.94
CA ASP A 206 -8.54 -19.98 13.98
C ASP A 206 -8.94 -18.67 13.25
N THR A 207 -8.27 -17.57 13.53
CA THR A 207 -8.55 -16.27 12.87
C THR A 207 -8.19 -16.33 11.40
N ARG A 208 -9.18 -16.34 10.52
CA ARG A 208 -8.97 -16.38 9.06
C ARG A 208 -8.79 -14.99 8.51
N LEU A 209 -7.69 -14.76 7.80
CA LEU A 209 -7.34 -13.48 7.16
C LEU A 209 -6.85 -13.71 5.74
N ASP A 210 -7.23 -12.81 4.87
CA ASP A 210 -6.73 -12.80 3.50
C ASP A 210 -5.31 -12.25 3.44
N MET A 211 -4.47 -12.94 2.68
CA MET A 211 -3.06 -12.65 2.50
C MET A 211 -2.67 -12.67 1.02
N MET A 212 -1.60 -11.96 0.70
CA MET A 212 -1.00 -11.94 -0.63
C MET A 212 0.52 -11.81 -0.53
N TYR A 213 1.24 -12.52 -1.39
CA TYR A 213 2.68 -12.34 -1.51
C TYR A 213 3.00 -11.00 -2.17
N MET A 214 4.01 -10.29 -1.66
CA MET A 214 4.31 -8.92 -2.11
C MET A 214 4.56 -8.81 -3.63
N PRO A 215 5.29 -9.70 -4.30
CA PRO A 215 5.45 -9.65 -5.75
C PRO A 215 4.12 -9.69 -6.54
N ASP A 216 3.13 -10.45 -6.06
CA ASP A 216 1.79 -10.49 -6.70
C ASP A 216 1.05 -9.18 -6.47
N ALA A 217 1.14 -8.60 -5.28
CA ALA A 217 0.58 -7.29 -4.99
C ALA A 217 1.20 -6.19 -5.88
N ILE A 218 2.51 -6.21 -6.04
CA ILE A 218 3.22 -5.26 -6.92
C ILE A 218 2.77 -5.43 -8.37
N ARG A 219 2.66 -6.68 -8.86
CA ARG A 219 2.14 -6.97 -10.19
C ARG A 219 0.75 -6.38 -10.36
N ALA A 220 -0.17 -6.63 -9.42
CA ALA A 220 -1.52 -6.09 -9.46
C ALA A 220 -1.56 -4.55 -9.46
N MET A 221 -0.70 -3.89 -8.67
CA MET A 221 -0.58 -2.43 -8.65
C MET A 221 -0.11 -1.86 -10.00
N VAL A 222 0.84 -2.53 -10.66
CA VAL A 222 1.35 -2.11 -11.97
C VAL A 222 0.29 -2.36 -13.04
N GLU A 223 -0.31 -3.54 -13.07
CA GLU A 223 -1.32 -3.91 -14.06
C GLU A 223 -2.56 -3.02 -14.00
N VAL A 224 -3.06 -2.69 -12.80
CA VAL A 224 -4.21 -1.79 -12.67
C VAL A 224 -3.90 -0.39 -13.21
N MET A 225 -2.67 0.10 -13.03
CA MET A 225 -2.24 1.42 -13.54
C MET A 225 -1.95 1.41 -15.05
N GLU A 226 -1.68 0.25 -15.63
CA GLU A 226 -1.47 0.08 -17.07
C GLU A 226 -2.74 -0.29 -17.84
N ALA A 227 -3.76 -0.79 -17.14
CA ALA A 227 -5.02 -1.18 -17.76
C ALA A 227 -5.65 -0.02 -18.52
N ASP A 228 -6.30 -0.33 -19.64
CA ASP A 228 -7.08 0.65 -20.40
C ASP A 228 -8.22 1.19 -19.50
N PRO A 229 -8.28 2.50 -19.26
CA PRO A 229 -9.33 3.07 -18.45
C PRO A 229 -10.75 2.78 -18.97
N SER A 230 -10.93 2.57 -20.24
CA SER A 230 -12.25 2.26 -20.83
C SER A 230 -12.75 0.85 -20.45
N GLY A 231 -11.84 -0.07 -20.14
CA GLY A 231 -12.14 -1.43 -19.69
C GLY A 231 -12.40 -1.55 -18.19
N LEU A 232 -12.16 -0.51 -17.40
CA LEU A 232 -12.33 -0.54 -15.97
C LEU A 232 -13.76 -0.16 -15.57
N ARG A 233 -14.55 -1.13 -15.08
CA ARG A 233 -15.90 -0.86 -14.56
C ARG A 233 -15.87 0.04 -13.32
N HIS A 234 -14.96 -0.23 -12.40
CA HIS A 234 -14.57 0.65 -11.28
C HIS A 234 -13.23 1.28 -11.62
N ARG A 235 -12.87 2.39 -10.99
CA ARG A 235 -11.54 3.01 -11.15
C ARG A 235 -10.68 2.73 -9.94
N ASN A 236 -11.29 2.61 -8.80
CA ASN A 236 -10.64 2.59 -7.50
C ASN A 236 -11.18 1.43 -6.66
N ALA A 237 -10.42 1.06 -5.60
CA ALA A 237 -10.85 0.16 -4.54
C ALA A 237 -11.25 -1.26 -4.98
N PHE A 238 -10.58 -1.84 -5.99
CA PHE A 238 -10.80 -3.23 -6.37
C PHE A 238 -10.42 -4.17 -5.23
N ASN A 239 -11.30 -5.12 -4.89
CA ASN A 239 -10.97 -6.21 -3.98
C ASN A 239 -9.94 -7.12 -4.62
N VAL A 240 -8.84 -7.39 -3.91
CA VAL A 240 -7.82 -8.35 -4.34
C VAL A 240 -7.44 -9.26 -3.19
N THR A 241 -7.23 -10.55 -3.49
CA THR A 241 -6.75 -11.55 -2.55
C THR A 241 -5.99 -12.64 -3.31
N ALA A 242 -5.13 -13.40 -2.63
CA ALA A 242 -4.44 -14.54 -3.19
C ALA A 242 -4.72 -15.82 -2.39
N MET A 243 -4.79 -15.71 -1.07
CA MET A 243 -5.06 -16.84 -0.18
C MET A 243 -5.79 -16.36 1.06
N SER A 244 -6.54 -17.25 1.69
CA SER A 244 -7.19 -17.00 2.97
C SER A 244 -6.70 -18.05 3.96
N ILE A 245 -5.92 -17.63 4.95
CA ILE A 245 -5.19 -18.52 5.87
C ILE A 245 -5.41 -18.15 7.34
N THR A 246 -5.24 -19.15 8.21
CA THR A 246 -5.23 -18.95 9.66
C THR A 246 -3.79 -18.97 10.20
N PRO A 247 -3.53 -18.43 11.41
CA PRO A 247 -2.24 -18.59 12.08
C PRO A 247 -1.83 -20.06 12.27
N SER A 248 -2.79 -20.97 12.50
CA SER A 248 -2.52 -22.40 12.63
C SER A 248 -2.01 -23.01 11.31
N GLU A 249 -2.69 -22.74 10.20
CA GLU A 249 -2.29 -23.19 8.86
C GLU A 249 -0.92 -22.64 8.47
N LEU A 250 -0.66 -21.35 8.77
CA LEU A 250 0.65 -20.73 8.52
C LEU A 250 1.76 -21.40 9.35
N ALA A 251 1.50 -21.65 10.64
CA ALA A 251 2.47 -22.31 11.51
C ALA A 251 2.80 -23.74 11.04
N GLU A 252 1.82 -24.46 10.52
CA GLU A 252 2.03 -25.81 9.95
C GLU A 252 2.87 -25.72 8.66
N ALA A 253 2.56 -24.79 7.77
CA ALA A 253 3.35 -24.55 6.57
C ALA A 253 4.81 -24.20 6.89
N ILE A 254 5.06 -23.36 7.90
CA ILE A 254 6.43 -23.03 8.34
C ILE A 254 7.16 -24.28 8.87
N ARG A 255 6.49 -25.11 9.65
CA ARG A 255 7.10 -26.34 10.21
C ARG A 255 7.43 -27.37 9.14
N SER A 256 6.59 -27.49 8.10
CA SER A 256 6.80 -28.43 6.99
C SER A 256 7.95 -28.04 6.06
N HIS A 257 8.44 -26.79 6.16
CA HIS A 257 9.58 -26.28 5.40
C HIS A 257 10.75 -25.98 6.35
N PRO A 258 11.44 -27.02 6.88
CA PRO A 258 12.55 -26.80 7.78
C PRO A 258 13.65 -26.02 7.08
N VAL A 259 14.01 -24.86 7.64
CA VAL A 259 15.15 -24.05 7.19
C VAL A 259 16.40 -24.84 7.52
N SER A 260 17.07 -25.41 6.52
CA SER A 260 18.42 -25.96 6.70
C SER A 260 19.40 -24.81 6.85
N TYR A 261 20.00 -24.69 8.02
CA TYR A 261 21.13 -23.80 8.24
C TYR A 261 22.38 -24.48 7.66
N THR A 262 22.84 -24.06 6.50
CA THR A 262 24.18 -24.27 6.03
C THR A 262 25.01 -23.03 6.31
#